data_9e34a890c8e56b2359f3306b0edb9b73
#
_entry.id   9e34a890c8e56b2359f3306b0edb9b73
#
_cell.length_a   1.000
_cell.length_b   1.000
_cell.length_c   1.000
_cell.angle_alpha   90.00
_cell.angle_beta   90.00
_cell.angle_gamma   90.00
#
_symmetry.space_group_name_H-M   'P 1'
#
loop_
_entity.id
_entity.type
_entity.pdbx_description
1 polymer ?
#
loop_
_entity_poly.entity_id
_entity_poly.type
_entity_poly.pdbx_seq_one_letter_code
_entity_poly.pdbx_strand_id
1 'polypeptide(L)'
;MKRESGILLSITSLPSKYGIGCFSKEAYEFVDRLKEAGQSYWQILPLGPTSYGDSPYQSFSTFAGNPYFISLEDLIEEGVLTRKECDSADFGTHPGAVDYAKIYKERFPLLRLADRKSTRLNSSHLKLSRMPSSA
;
A
#
# COMPACT_ATOMS: atom_id res chain seq x y z
N MET A 1 -33.23 16.38 3.38
CA MET A 1 -32.16 15.39 2.98
C MET A 1 -31.07 16.10 2.18
N LYS A 2 -29.85 16.07 2.64
CA LYS A 2 -28.72 16.65 1.93
C LYS A 2 -28.24 15.67 0.85
N ARG A 3 -28.13 16.12 -0.38
CA ARG A 3 -27.57 15.31 -1.48
C ARG A 3 -26.06 15.40 -1.44
N GLU A 4 -25.42 14.28 -1.50
CA GLU A 4 -23.96 14.16 -1.52
C GLU A 4 -23.53 13.29 -2.69
N SER A 5 -22.29 13.46 -3.13
CA SER A 5 -21.72 12.70 -4.24
C SER A 5 -20.35 12.18 -3.87
N GLY A 6 -19.92 11.17 -4.57
CA GLY A 6 -18.63 10.56 -4.35
C GLY A 6 -18.08 9.89 -5.60
N ILE A 7 -16.86 9.43 -5.50
CA ILE A 7 -16.16 8.72 -6.56
C ILE A 7 -15.84 7.31 -6.09
N LEU A 8 -16.10 6.33 -6.95
CA LEU A 8 -15.66 4.95 -6.76
C LEU A 8 -14.33 4.76 -7.48
N LEU A 9 -13.27 4.49 -6.75
CA LEU A 9 -11.96 4.18 -7.31
C LEU A 9 -11.19 3.26 -6.38
N SER A 10 -10.70 2.14 -6.92
CA SER A 10 -9.83 1.23 -6.17
C SER A 10 -8.51 1.91 -5.81
N ILE A 11 -7.98 1.63 -4.63
CA ILE A 11 -6.63 2.06 -4.22
C ILE A 11 -5.58 1.61 -5.24
N THR A 12 -5.70 0.39 -5.75
CA THR A 12 -4.76 -0.17 -6.73
C THR A 12 -4.73 0.57 -8.07
N SER A 13 -5.76 1.36 -8.35
CA SER A 13 -5.85 2.16 -9.58
C SER A 13 -5.17 3.53 -9.48
N LEU A 14 -4.70 3.90 -8.30
CA LEU A 14 -3.95 5.15 -8.13
C LEU A 14 -2.59 5.06 -8.83
N PRO A 15 -2.07 6.19 -9.33
CA PRO A 15 -0.71 6.22 -9.85
C PRO A 15 0.29 5.79 -8.79
N SER A 16 1.33 5.08 -9.20
CA SER A 16 2.40 4.68 -8.32
C SER A 16 3.70 4.51 -9.09
N LYS A 17 4.78 4.92 -8.48
CA LYS A 17 6.12 4.69 -9.00
C LYS A 17 6.49 3.19 -9.03
N TYR A 18 5.89 2.40 -8.14
CA TYR A 18 6.25 1.01 -7.92
C TYR A 18 5.16 0.02 -8.35
N GLY A 19 4.48 0.35 -9.43
CA GLY A 19 3.69 -0.59 -10.23
C GLY A 19 2.27 -0.87 -9.76
N ILE A 20 1.87 -0.47 -8.57
CA ILE A 20 0.51 -0.62 -8.05
C ILE A 20 0.17 0.51 -7.11
N GLY A 21 -1.05 1.02 -7.20
CA GLY A 21 -1.56 2.03 -6.26
C GLY A 21 -1.59 1.49 -4.83
N CYS A 22 -1.24 2.35 -3.89
CA CYS A 22 -1.15 2.00 -2.46
C CYS A 22 -1.46 3.23 -1.60
N PHE A 23 -1.37 3.09 -0.28
CA PHE A 23 -1.56 4.20 0.66
C PHE A 23 -0.32 5.09 0.71
N SER A 24 -0.01 5.71 -0.40
CA SER A 24 1.13 6.59 -0.60
C SER A 24 0.69 8.05 -0.73
N LYS A 25 1.63 8.92 -1.05
CA LYS A 25 1.39 10.33 -1.31
C LYS A 25 0.26 10.55 -2.32
N GLU A 26 0.18 9.75 -3.37
CA GLU A 26 -0.85 9.85 -4.39
C GLU A 26 -2.26 9.63 -3.85
N ALA A 27 -2.41 8.78 -2.82
CA ALA A 27 -3.70 8.59 -2.16
C ALA A 27 -4.11 9.85 -1.39
N TYR A 28 -3.19 10.49 -0.69
CA TYR A 28 -3.47 11.76 -0.01
C TYR A 28 -3.79 12.88 -0.99
N GLU A 29 -3.05 12.99 -2.08
CA GLU A 29 -3.34 13.96 -3.14
C GLU A 29 -4.71 13.73 -3.78
N PHE A 30 -5.11 12.48 -3.95
CA PHE A 30 -6.44 12.14 -4.48
C PHE A 30 -7.55 12.64 -3.56
N VAL A 31 -7.41 12.45 -2.24
CA VAL A 31 -8.37 12.97 -1.25
C VAL A 31 -8.47 14.49 -1.34
N ASP A 32 -7.35 15.18 -1.44
CA ASP A 32 -7.32 16.64 -1.55
C ASP A 32 -8.06 17.11 -2.82
N ARG A 33 -7.82 16.44 -3.95
CA ARG A 33 -8.51 16.75 -5.20
C ARG A 33 -9.99 16.46 -5.16
N LEU A 34 -10.42 15.40 -4.48
CA LEU A 34 -11.84 15.11 -4.27
C LEU A 34 -12.52 16.23 -3.47
N LYS A 35 -11.86 16.72 -2.44
CA LYS A 35 -12.35 17.84 -1.65
C LYS A 35 -12.49 19.11 -2.50
N GLU A 36 -11.47 19.44 -3.29
CA GLU A 36 -11.51 20.56 -4.22
C GLU A 36 -12.64 20.44 -5.25
N ALA A 37 -12.95 19.23 -5.70
CA ALA A 37 -14.03 18.94 -6.63
C ALA A 37 -15.42 18.91 -5.97
N GLY A 38 -15.51 19.17 -4.66
CA GLY A 38 -16.78 19.17 -3.93
C GLY A 38 -17.36 17.79 -3.66
N GLN A 39 -16.55 16.74 -3.75
CA GLN A 39 -16.98 15.37 -3.46
C GLN A 39 -16.94 15.10 -1.96
N SER A 40 -17.91 14.34 -1.46
CA SER A 40 -18.03 14.01 -0.03
C SER A 40 -17.50 12.62 0.31
N TYR A 41 -17.45 11.74 -0.66
CA TYR A 41 -17.09 10.33 -0.45
C TYR A 41 -16.09 9.83 -1.49
N TRP A 42 -15.18 9.01 -1.01
CA TRP A 42 -14.37 8.14 -1.84
C TRP A 42 -14.71 6.69 -1.50
N GLN A 43 -15.40 6.02 -2.40
CA GLN A 43 -15.70 4.61 -2.25
C GLN A 43 -14.56 3.78 -2.81
N ILE A 44 -14.03 2.89 -1.99
CA ILE A 44 -12.95 1.98 -2.37
C ILE A 44 -13.47 0.55 -2.47
N LEU A 45 -12.68 -0.34 -3.06
CA LEU A 45 -12.95 -1.77 -3.06
C LEU A 45 -12.41 -2.40 -1.75
N PRO A 46 -12.84 -3.63 -1.40
CA PRO A 46 -12.36 -4.29 -0.19
C PRO A 46 -10.84 -4.33 -0.08
N LEU A 47 -10.30 -4.15 1.12
CA LEU A 47 -8.87 -4.00 1.40
C LEU A 47 -8.18 -5.29 1.84
N GLY A 48 -8.89 -6.42 1.81
CA GLY A 48 -8.31 -7.70 2.17
C GLY A 48 -7.29 -8.20 1.15
N PRO A 49 -6.47 -9.19 1.53
CA PRO A 49 -5.53 -9.78 0.60
C PRO A 49 -6.29 -10.51 -0.52
N THR A 50 -5.77 -10.38 -1.74
CA THR A 50 -6.37 -11.04 -2.90
C THR A 50 -5.88 -12.48 -3.04
N SER A 51 -6.73 -13.34 -3.59
CA SER A 51 -6.40 -14.72 -3.93
C SER A 51 -6.28 -14.90 -5.45
N TYR A 52 -6.60 -16.05 -5.95
CA TYR A 52 -6.58 -16.35 -7.39
C TYR A 52 -7.41 -15.34 -8.17
N GLY A 53 -6.83 -14.80 -9.24
CA GLY A 53 -7.49 -13.82 -10.11
C GLY A 53 -7.42 -12.38 -9.65
N ASP A 54 -6.72 -12.10 -8.55
CA ASP A 54 -6.46 -10.75 -8.02
C ASP A 54 -7.72 -9.92 -7.75
N SER A 55 -8.86 -10.59 -7.57
CA SER A 55 -10.13 -9.92 -7.26
C SER A 55 -10.17 -9.48 -5.80
N PRO A 56 -10.48 -8.21 -5.53
CA PRO A 56 -10.62 -7.71 -4.15
C PRO A 56 -11.81 -8.33 -3.41
N TYR A 57 -12.73 -8.96 -4.12
CA TYR A 57 -13.89 -9.63 -3.54
C TYR A 57 -13.63 -11.10 -3.16
N GLN A 58 -12.48 -11.64 -3.51
CA GLN A 58 -12.09 -13.02 -3.23
C GLN A 58 -10.93 -13.08 -2.24
N SER A 59 -11.13 -12.51 -1.08
CA SER A 59 -10.14 -12.56 -0.03
C SER A 59 -10.22 -13.87 0.74
N PHE A 60 -9.05 -14.44 1.06
CA PHE A 60 -8.96 -15.61 1.92
C PHE A 60 -8.96 -15.26 3.42
N SER A 61 -8.95 -13.99 3.76
CA SER A 61 -9.02 -13.52 5.14
C SER A 61 -9.84 -12.24 5.25
N THR A 62 -10.79 -12.23 6.18
CA THR A 62 -11.62 -11.07 6.46
C THR A 62 -10.90 -9.98 7.25
N PHE A 63 -9.91 -10.37 8.05
CA PHE A 63 -9.24 -9.47 8.99
C PHE A 63 -7.87 -9.00 8.53
N ALA A 64 -7.23 -9.71 7.61
CA ALA A 64 -5.90 -9.36 7.14
C ALA A 64 -5.96 -8.18 6.16
N GLY A 65 -5.03 -7.25 6.30
CA GLY A 65 -4.80 -6.22 5.29
C GLY A 65 -4.01 -6.76 4.11
N ASN A 66 -4.17 -6.15 2.94
CA ASN A 66 -3.44 -6.51 1.75
C ASN A 66 -2.05 -5.85 1.74
N PRO A 67 -0.95 -6.63 1.73
CA PRO A 67 0.39 -6.09 1.71
C PRO A 67 0.69 -5.20 0.49
N TYR A 68 -0.05 -5.33 -0.60
CA TYR A 68 0.10 -4.48 -1.77
C TYR A 68 -0.17 -3.00 -1.49
N PHE A 69 -0.95 -2.69 -0.44
CA PHE A 69 -1.27 -1.31 -0.08
C PHE A 69 -0.19 -0.62 0.77
N ILE A 70 0.84 -1.33 1.19
CA ILE A 70 1.97 -0.74 1.90
C ILE A 70 2.78 0.11 0.93
N SER A 71 3.01 1.37 1.29
CA SER A 71 3.81 2.28 0.47
C SER A 71 5.30 1.98 0.60
N LEU A 72 5.94 1.62 -0.50
CA LEU A 72 7.42 1.46 -0.51
C LEU A 72 8.13 2.79 -0.31
N GLU A 73 7.54 3.90 -0.76
CA GLU A 73 8.09 5.24 -0.55
C GLU A 73 8.14 5.59 0.93
N ASP A 74 7.09 5.29 1.68
CA ASP A 74 7.05 5.51 3.12
C ASP A 74 8.11 4.65 3.84
N LEU A 75 8.30 3.41 3.41
CA LEU A 75 9.34 2.55 3.95
C LEU A 75 10.76 3.07 3.67
N ILE A 76 10.95 3.74 2.54
CA ILE A 76 12.21 4.43 2.21
C ILE A 76 12.40 5.62 3.16
N GLU A 77 11.37 6.42 3.39
CA GLU A 77 11.42 7.56 4.30
C GLU A 77 11.69 7.13 5.75
N GLU A 78 11.13 6.01 6.17
CA GLU A 78 11.38 5.42 7.49
C GLU A 78 12.79 4.80 7.62
N GLY A 79 13.51 4.67 6.53
CA GLY A 79 14.88 4.14 6.52
C GLY A 79 14.97 2.61 6.56
N VAL A 80 13.86 1.88 6.42
CA VAL A 80 13.86 0.41 6.37
C VAL A 80 14.14 -0.15 4.98
N LEU A 81 13.90 0.64 3.95
CA LEU A 81 14.30 0.33 2.58
C LEU A 81 15.11 1.47 2.00
N THR A 82 15.93 1.16 1.01
CA THR A 82 16.63 2.19 0.24
C THR A 82 15.95 2.39 -1.11
N ARG A 83 16.07 3.58 -1.66
CA ARG A 83 15.58 3.88 -3.02
C ARG A 83 16.19 2.94 -4.05
N LYS A 84 17.48 2.63 -3.91
CA LYS A 84 18.20 1.72 -4.79
C LYS A 84 17.60 0.31 -4.78
N GLU A 85 17.24 -0.21 -3.61
CA GLU A 85 16.60 -1.52 -3.48
C GLU A 85 15.27 -1.56 -4.22
N CYS A 86 14.46 -0.52 -4.06
CA CYS A 86 13.16 -0.44 -4.71
C CYS A 86 13.26 -0.18 -6.23
N ASP A 87 14.17 0.67 -6.66
CA ASP A 87 14.36 1.01 -8.07
C ASP A 87 14.98 -0.13 -8.87
N SER A 88 15.66 -1.07 -8.23
CA SER A 88 16.23 -2.25 -8.90
C SER A 88 15.19 -3.33 -9.23
N ALA A 89 13.99 -3.25 -8.66
CA ALA A 89 12.92 -4.19 -8.92
C ALA A 89 12.15 -3.82 -10.19
N ASP A 90 11.68 -4.82 -10.92
CA ASP A 90 10.87 -4.65 -12.13
C ASP A 90 9.39 -4.82 -11.82
N PHE A 91 8.67 -3.71 -11.70
CA PHE A 91 7.22 -3.69 -11.44
C PHE A 91 6.37 -3.58 -12.71
N GLY A 92 6.97 -3.68 -13.88
CA GLY A 92 6.29 -3.50 -15.15
C GLY A 92 6.51 -2.09 -15.74
N THR A 93 6.21 -1.96 -17.01
CA THR A 93 6.47 -0.73 -17.78
C THR A 93 5.22 -0.01 -18.21
N HIS A 94 4.04 -0.62 -18.07
CA HIS A 94 2.79 -0.05 -18.55
C HIS A 94 2.14 0.81 -17.45
N PRO A 95 2.09 2.14 -17.61
CA PRO A 95 1.59 3.02 -16.55
C PRO A 95 0.08 2.91 -16.30
N GLY A 96 -0.66 2.35 -17.23
CA GLY A 96 -2.12 2.22 -17.14
C GLY A 96 -2.61 0.83 -16.70
N ALA A 97 -1.70 -0.08 -16.35
CA ALA A 97 -2.08 -1.43 -15.93
C ALA A 97 -1.13 -1.98 -14.89
N VAL A 98 -1.68 -2.76 -13.96
CA VAL A 98 -0.90 -3.45 -12.93
C VAL A 98 -0.50 -4.83 -13.46
N ASP A 99 0.78 -5.12 -13.45
CA ASP A 99 1.31 -6.47 -13.72
C ASP A 99 1.41 -7.24 -12.40
N TYR A 100 0.34 -7.93 -12.02
CA TYR A 100 0.29 -8.63 -10.73
C TYR A 100 1.33 -9.74 -10.59
N ALA A 101 1.75 -10.37 -11.68
CA ALA A 101 2.80 -11.37 -11.62
C ALA A 101 4.15 -10.76 -11.19
N LYS A 102 4.50 -9.62 -11.76
CA LYS A 102 5.70 -8.88 -11.38
C LYS A 102 5.59 -8.29 -9.97
N ILE A 103 4.43 -7.73 -9.63
CA ILE A 103 4.17 -7.21 -8.29
C ILE A 103 4.36 -8.30 -7.24
N TYR A 104 3.78 -9.46 -7.44
CA TYR A 104 3.95 -10.59 -6.53
C TYR A 104 5.41 -11.01 -6.39
N LYS A 105 6.09 -11.19 -7.53
CA LYS A 105 7.48 -11.65 -7.58
C LYS A 105 8.46 -10.67 -6.96
N GLU A 106 8.28 -9.37 -7.20
CA GLU A 106 9.27 -8.34 -6.86
C GLU A 106 8.95 -7.59 -5.55
N ARG A 107 7.67 -7.41 -5.25
CA ARG A 107 7.28 -6.61 -4.09
C ARG A 107 7.39 -7.36 -2.77
N PHE A 108 7.01 -8.63 -2.74
CA PHE A 108 7.10 -9.43 -1.51
C PHE A 108 8.53 -9.58 -0.98
N PRO A 109 9.57 -9.82 -1.80
CA PRO A 109 10.93 -9.82 -1.30
C PRO A 109 11.34 -8.51 -0.63
N LEU A 110 10.92 -7.37 -1.18
CA LEU A 110 11.18 -6.05 -0.60
C LEU A 110 10.46 -5.87 0.74
N LEU A 111 9.21 -6.28 0.83
CA LEU A 111 8.43 -6.20 2.07
C LEU A 111 9.04 -7.10 3.15
N ARG A 112 9.50 -8.30 2.80
CA ARG A 112 10.21 -9.19 3.73
C ARG A 112 11.55 -8.60 4.18
N LEU A 113 12.25 -7.94 3.28
CA LEU A 113 13.48 -7.22 3.62
C LEU A 113 13.20 -6.09 4.60
N ALA A 114 12.17 -5.29 4.34
CA ALA A 114 11.73 -4.22 5.23
C ALA A 114 11.35 -4.75 6.62
N ASP A 115 10.62 -5.85 6.67
CA ASP A 115 10.23 -6.50 7.92
C ASP A 115 11.46 -6.93 8.74
N ARG A 116 12.42 -7.59 8.11
CA ARG A 116 13.66 -8.00 8.77
C ARG A 116 14.47 -6.82 9.30
N LYS A 117 14.58 -5.75 8.50
CA LYS A 117 15.29 -4.54 8.90
C LYS A 117 14.56 -3.82 10.04
N SER A 118 13.25 -3.72 9.95
CA SER A 118 12.40 -3.13 10.98
C SER A 118 12.52 -3.90 12.30
N THR A 119 12.51 -5.20 12.26
CA THR A 119 12.69 -6.06 13.44
C THR A 119 14.05 -5.82 14.12
N ARG A 120 15.12 -5.66 13.34
CA ARG A 120 16.45 -5.34 13.88
C ARG A 120 16.47 -3.96 14.54
N LEU A 121 15.88 -2.96 13.91
CA LEU A 121 15.78 -1.61 14.47
C LEU A 121 14.96 -1.61 15.75
N ASN A 122 13.82 -2.30 15.75
CA ASN A 122 12.97 -2.43 16.93
C ASN A 122 13.67 -3.20 18.05
N SER A 123 14.46 -4.22 17.74
CA SER A 123 15.27 -4.92 18.75
C SER A 123 16.27 -4.03 19.45
N SER A 124 16.91 -3.10 18.72
CA SER A 124 17.84 -2.14 19.31
C SER A 124 17.14 -1.06 20.14
N HIS A 125 15.88 -0.76 19.86
CA HIS A 125 15.08 0.24 20.57
C HIS A 125 14.13 -0.34 21.62
N LEU A 126 13.88 -1.63 21.62
CA LEU A 126 12.94 -2.30 22.54
C LEU A 126 13.23 -2.10 24.02
N LYS A 127 14.49 -1.92 24.38
CA LYS A 127 14.89 -1.65 25.76
C LYS A 127 14.47 -0.26 26.23
N LEU A 128 14.23 0.66 25.29
CA LEU A 128 13.94 2.07 25.56
C LEU A 128 12.45 2.40 25.53
N SER A 129 11.65 1.66 24.78
CA SER A 129 10.26 2.00 24.58
C SER A 129 9.37 0.76 24.51
N ARG A 130 9.56 -0.16 25.41
CA ARG A 130 8.70 -1.34 25.47
C ARG A 130 7.31 -0.93 25.88
N MET A 131 6.42 -0.81 24.91
CA MET A 131 5.01 -0.69 25.17
C MET A 131 4.47 -2.05 25.58
N PRO A 132 3.79 -2.16 26.73
CA PRO A 132 3.03 -3.38 27.00
C PRO A 132 2.01 -3.51 25.89
N SER A 133 2.08 -4.63 25.19
CA SER A 133 1.05 -4.99 24.25
C SER A 133 -0.26 -5.09 25.04
N SER A 134 -1.14 -4.18 24.81
CA SER A 134 -2.52 -4.30 25.24
C SER A 134 -3.26 -5.26 24.34
N ALA A 135 -2.72 -6.41 24.19
CA ALA A 135 -3.28 -7.40 23.28
C ALA A 135 -4.78 -7.53 23.40
#